data_15339d20179dc1b2f4ce7d1172897cf9
#
_entry.id   15339d20179dc1b2f4ce7d1172897cf9
#
_cell.length_a   1.000
_cell.length_b   1.000
_cell.length_c   1.000
_cell.angle_alpha   90.00
_cell.angle_beta   90.00
_cell.angle_gamma   90.00
#
_symmetry.space_group_name_H-M   'P 1'
#
loop_
_entity.id
_entity.type
_entity.pdbx_description
1 polymer ?
#
loop_
_entity_poly.entity_id
_entity_poly.type
_entity_poly.pdbx_seq_one_letter_code
_entity_poly.pdbx_strand_id
1 'polypeptide(L)'
;HRSQSQRFDRSDPCWACQVTDRLIMKDVVYKRKVELLPYISGNLSGERESSLNDPINFEGINGEVGLGVSYDLSSSASLELTINPDFSQVEADRTQLDINSAYALQYPELRPFFNKGMDLLKFMDGAFYSRTINSPSISSKIINQGESSGTIMLTAIDQTSPYLIGGEDKSYVGDGAVSYVNAFRHQKLFNSGTKFGAFTTNRFYEGGGYGNLFGIDGLITINKIWRIQFELIKNFNKEPIQDWIDSDDTFLNKTVRLDGEKFSGSATYFRFSRQTEHWDTSFFYRGITPGYRADVGFTPKNNRKWL
;
A
#
# COMPACT_ATOMS: atom_id res chain seq x y z
N HIS A 1 14.61 22.99 27.76
CA HIS A 1 13.74 22.95 26.56
C HIS A 1 12.60 23.96 26.76
N ARG A 2 12.62 25.05 26.01
CA ARG A 2 11.45 25.94 25.87
C ARG A 2 10.67 25.51 24.67
N SER A 3 9.45 24.98 24.82
CA SER A 3 8.48 24.84 23.77
C SER A 3 7.78 26.19 23.61
N GLN A 4 7.92 26.84 22.46
CA GLN A 4 7.07 27.96 22.07
C GLN A 4 5.90 27.39 21.28
N SER A 5 4.67 27.56 21.78
CA SER A 5 3.47 27.32 21.02
C SER A 5 3.06 28.62 20.36
N GLN A 6 3.04 28.65 19.03
CA GLN A 6 2.54 29.78 18.28
C GLN A 6 1.05 29.61 17.99
N ARG A 7 0.28 30.68 18.14
CA ARG A 7 -1.13 30.66 17.76
C ARG A 7 -1.22 30.82 16.23
N PHE A 8 -1.91 29.90 15.59
CA PHE A 8 -2.25 30.05 14.18
C PHE A 8 -3.21 31.23 13.97
N ASP A 9 -2.94 32.01 12.96
CA ASP A 9 -3.90 33.04 12.51
C ASP A 9 -5.09 32.34 11.82
N ARG A 10 -6.22 32.31 12.49
CA ARG A 10 -7.44 31.66 12.00
C ARG A 10 -8.12 32.47 10.89
N SER A 11 -7.71 33.70 10.63
CA SER A 11 -8.18 34.51 9.52
C SER A 11 -7.50 34.16 8.19
N ASP A 12 -6.39 33.42 8.24
CA ASP A 12 -5.71 32.92 7.04
C ASP A 12 -6.53 31.80 6.39
N PRO A 13 -6.79 31.86 5.08
CA PRO A 13 -7.54 30.82 4.34
C PRO A 13 -6.97 29.40 4.49
N CYS A 14 -5.68 29.29 4.76
CA CYS A 14 -5.05 28.02 5.08
C CYS A 14 -4.30 28.09 6.41
N TRP A 15 -5.05 28.27 7.52
CA TRP A 15 -4.45 28.32 8.86
C TRP A 15 -3.59 27.09 9.19
N ALA A 16 -3.92 25.91 8.66
CA ALA A 16 -3.15 24.69 8.81
C ALA A 16 -1.88 24.65 7.93
N CYS A 17 -1.75 25.57 6.95
CA CYS A 17 -0.57 25.67 6.08
C CYS A 17 0.46 26.66 6.61
N GLN A 18 0.18 27.34 7.71
CA GLN A 18 1.11 28.31 8.29
C GLN A 18 2.29 27.59 8.94
N VAL A 19 3.42 27.61 8.24
CA VAL A 19 4.71 27.22 8.83
C VAL A 19 5.36 28.50 9.33
N THR A 20 5.13 28.82 10.59
CA THR A 20 5.58 30.08 11.17
C THR A 20 7.04 30.04 11.65
N ASP A 21 7.52 28.85 12.08
CA ASP A 21 8.86 28.71 12.59
C ASP A 21 9.58 27.51 11.97
N ARG A 22 10.84 27.72 11.62
CA ARG A 22 11.76 26.65 11.23
C ARG A 22 12.63 26.32 12.44
N LEU A 23 12.55 25.09 12.91
CA LEU A 23 13.53 24.58 13.88
C LEU A 23 14.84 24.32 13.14
N ILE A 24 15.82 25.21 13.35
CA ILE A 24 17.16 25.01 12.84
C ILE A 24 17.97 24.31 13.93
N MET A 25 18.30 23.07 13.73
CA MET A 25 19.24 22.34 14.58
C MET A 25 20.64 22.49 14.00
N LYS A 26 21.53 23.15 14.74
CA LYS A 26 22.96 23.28 14.38
C LYS A 26 23.72 22.10 14.99
N ASP A 27 24.81 21.72 14.36
CA ASP A 27 25.76 20.72 14.83
C ASP A 27 25.14 19.30 15.06
N VAL A 28 24.13 18.96 14.28
CA VAL A 28 23.59 17.59 14.25
C VAL A 28 24.58 16.69 13.51
N VAL A 29 25.31 15.89 14.28
CA VAL A 29 26.21 14.88 13.72
C VAL A 29 25.38 13.63 13.38
N TYR A 30 25.25 13.32 12.12
CA TYR A 30 24.66 12.07 11.66
C TYR A 30 25.62 10.90 11.96
N LYS A 31 25.13 9.90 12.70
CA LYS A 31 25.81 8.63 12.90
C LYS A 31 25.00 7.53 12.24
N ARG A 32 25.62 6.76 11.38
CA ARG A 32 24.99 5.57 10.79
C ARG A 32 24.57 4.61 11.90
N LYS A 33 23.33 4.19 11.84
CA LYS A 33 22.75 3.25 12.80
C LYS A 33 22.53 1.92 12.13
N VAL A 34 22.86 0.86 12.85
CA VAL A 34 22.46 -0.52 12.54
C VAL A 34 21.58 -1.00 13.66
N GLU A 35 20.40 -1.46 13.34
CA GLU A 35 19.50 -2.11 14.29
C GLU A 35 19.29 -3.54 13.86
N LEU A 36 19.46 -4.45 14.81
CA LEU A 36 19.20 -5.88 14.63
C LEU A 36 18.11 -6.27 15.64
N LEU A 37 17.03 -6.85 15.12
CA LEU A 37 15.86 -7.26 15.90
C LEU A 37 15.62 -8.75 15.68
N PRO A 38 16.38 -9.63 16.36
CA PRO A 38 16.06 -11.05 16.36
C PRO A 38 14.83 -11.31 17.22
N TYR A 39 14.00 -12.27 16.83
CA TYR A 39 12.88 -12.72 17.64
C TYR A 39 12.68 -14.22 17.50
N ILE A 40 12.02 -14.78 18.51
CA ILE A 40 11.59 -16.18 18.55
C ILE A 40 10.14 -16.14 19.01
N SER A 41 9.27 -16.79 18.26
CA SER A 41 7.88 -17.01 18.64
C SER A 41 7.55 -18.48 18.76
N GLY A 42 6.53 -18.78 19.56
CA GLY A 42 5.99 -20.13 19.70
C GLY A 42 4.47 -20.07 19.65
N ASN A 43 3.86 -20.87 18.82
CA ASN A 43 2.42 -20.99 18.69
C ASN A 43 1.96 -22.39 19.06
N LEU A 44 0.88 -22.45 19.85
CA LEU A 44 0.16 -23.67 20.19
C LEU A 44 -1.29 -23.51 19.76
N SER A 45 -1.70 -24.22 18.72
CA SER A 45 -3.09 -24.26 18.26
C SER A 45 -3.79 -25.51 18.83
N GLY A 46 -5.09 -25.37 19.04
CA GLY A 46 -5.93 -26.48 19.49
C GLY A 46 -7.32 -26.37 18.89
N GLU A 47 -7.83 -27.46 18.36
CA GLU A 47 -9.15 -27.56 17.74
C GLU A 47 -10.07 -28.55 18.49
N ARG A 48 -11.37 -28.29 18.41
CA ARG A 48 -12.44 -29.21 18.86
C ARG A 48 -13.15 -29.75 17.64
N GLU A 49 -13.42 -31.07 17.65
CA GLU A 49 -13.99 -31.73 16.46
C GLU A 49 -15.44 -31.35 16.16
N SER A 50 -16.32 -31.22 17.11
CA SER A 50 -17.74 -30.96 16.79
C SER A 50 -18.60 -30.37 17.90
N SER A 51 -18.20 -30.40 19.16
CA SER A 51 -19.03 -29.96 20.29
C SER A 51 -18.22 -29.18 21.32
N LEU A 52 -18.88 -28.25 22.01
CA LEU A 52 -18.27 -27.52 23.14
C LEU A 52 -17.80 -28.42 24.28
N ASN A 53 -18.30 -29.65 24.34
CA ASN A 53 -17.96 -30.65 25.36
C ASN A 53 -16.81 -31.57 24.93
N ASP A 54 -16.39 -31.53 23.67
CA ASP A 54 -15.26 -32.33 23.20
C ASP A 54 -13.93 -31.79 23.72
N PRO A 55 -12.95 -32.66 24.02
CA PRO A 55 -11.63 -32.21 24.43
C PRO A 55 -10.96 -31.37 23.31
N ILE A 56 -10.16 -30.40 23.71
CA ILE A 56 -9.33 -29.67 22.76
C ILE A 56 -8.17 -30.57 22.39
N ASN A 57 -8.03 -30.86 21.11
CA ASN A 57 -6.86 -31.54 20.56
C ASN A 57 -5.82 -30.47 20.23
N PHE A 58 -4.73 -30.44 20.97
CA PHE A 58 -3.63 -29.53 20.74
C PHE A 58 -2.69 -30.11 19.68
N GLU A 59 -2.38 -29.29 18.68
CA GLU A 59 -1.27 -29.55 17.77
C GLU A 59 0.05 -29.35 18.50
N GLY A 60 1.14 -29.83 17.91
CA GLY A 60 2.48 -29.62 18.47
C GLY A 60 2.85 -28.12 18.52
N ILE A 61 3.76 -27.76 19.42
CA ILE A 61 4.31 -26.39 19.47
C ILE A 61 5.07 -26.12 18.18
N ASN A 62 4.62 -25.13 17.41
CA ASN A 62 5.32 -24.61 16.26
C ASN A 62 6.15 -23.41 16.69
N GLY A 63 7.48 -23.53 16.59
CA GLY A 63 8.41 -22.44 16.89
C GLY A 63 8.90 -21.75 15.62
N GLU A 64 8.94 -20.44 15.63
CA GLU A 64 9.45 -19.63 14.53
C GLU A 64 10.58 -18.72 15.01
N VAL A 65 11.57 -18.54 14.15
CA VAL A 65 12.71 -17.64 14.37
C VAL A 65 12.76 -16.65 13.22
N GLY A 66 12.95 -15.39 13.54
CA GLY A 66 13.07 -14.36 12.52
C GLY A 66 14.05 -13.26 12.89
N LEU A 67 14.32 -12.41 11.93
CA LEU A 67 15.29 -11.33 12.04
C LEU A 67 14.83 -10.08 11.29
N GLY A 68 14.80 -8.95 11.99
CA GLY A 68 14.71 -7.63 11.40
C GLY A 68 16.07 -6.93 11.38
N VAL A 69 16.41 -6.28 10.29
CA VAL A 69 17.63 -5.48 10.11
C VAL A 69 17.24 -4.12 9.57
N SER A 70 17.67 -3.05 10.23
CA SER A 70 17.59 -1.68 9.70
C SER A 70 18.97 -1.07 9.65
N TYR A 71 19.35 -0.52 8.51
CA TYR A 71 20.65 0.07 8.28
C TYR A 71 20.51 1.44 7.61
N ASP A 72 21.05 2.47 8.25
CA ASP A 72 21.09 3.80 7.69
C ASP A 72 22.23 3.91 6.65
N LEU A 73 21.85 4.02 5.37
CA LEU A 73 22.79 4.23 4.27
C LEU A 73 23.34 5.66 4.29
N SER A 74 22.46 6.63 4.58
CA SER A 74 22.78 8.06 4.72
C SER A 74 21.77 8.74 5.63
N SER A 75 21.91 10.04 5.88
CA SER A 75 20.92 10.83 6.65
C SER A 75 19.52 10.86 6.03
N SER A 76 19.41 10.53 4.74
CA SER A 76 18.14 10.51 4.00
C SER A 76 17.75 9.12 3.49
N ALA A 77 18.64 8.13 3.61
CA ALA A 77 18.42 6.80 3.03
C ALA A 77 18.62 5.69 4.04
N SER A 78 17.72 4.71 4.04
CA SER A 78 17.80 3.50 4.86
C SER A 78 17.48 2.24 4.05
N LEU A 79 18.10 1.13 4.47
CA LEU A 79 17.79 -0.22 4.03
C LEU A 79 17.12 -0.95 5.19
N GLU A 80 16.03 -1.61 4.92
CA GLU A 80 15.36 -2.50 5.87
C GLU A 80 15.21 -3.88 5.26
N LEU A 81 15.47 -4.90 6.05
CA LEU A 81 15.32 -6.30 5.71
C LEU A 81 14.57 -6.99 6.84
N THR A 82 13.66 -7.87 6.50
CA THR A 82 13.04 -8.77 7.46
C THR A 82 12.98 -10.19 6.88
N ILE A 83 13.30 -11.14 7.73
CA ILE A 83 13.28 -12.57 7.42
C ILE A 83 12.31 -13.22 8.42
N ASN A 84 11.33 -13.92 7.88
CA ASN A 84 10.30 -14.63 8.63
C ASN A 84 9.65 -13.78 9.73
N PRO A 85 9.10 -12.59 9.39
CA PRO A 85 8.55 -11.66 10.38
C PRO A 85 7.32 -12.22 11.06
N ASP A 86 7.30 -12.20 12.40
CA ASP A 86 6.09 -12.47 13.17
C ASP A 86 5.23 -11.20 13.29
N PHE A 87 4.06 -11.22 12.67
CA PHE A 87 3.07 -10.14 12.74
C PHE A 87 1.84 -10.53 13.55
N SER A 88 1.81 -11.71 14.17
CA SER A 88 0.64 -12.26 14.87
C SER A 88 0.13 -11.35 15.99
N GLN A 89 1.02 -10.75 16.77
CA GLN A 89 0.65 -9.84 17.86
C GLN A 89 -0.02 -8.55 17.34
N VAL A 90 0.44 -8.03 16.22
CA VAL A 90 -0.10 -6.80 15.61
C VAL A 90 -1.48 -7.04 15.01
N GLU A 91 -1.75 -8.26 14.56
CA GLU A 91 -3.03 -8.63 13.94
C GLU A 91 -4.08 -9.05 14.98
N ALA A 92 -3.65 -9.63 16.09
CA ALA A 92 -4.53 -10.06 17.20
C ALA A 92 -5.20 -8.86 17.92
N ASP A 93 -4.58 -7.69 17.93
CA ASP A 93 -5.12 -6.48 18.58
C ASP A 93 -6.27 -5.82 17.80
N ARG A 94 -6.75 -6.44 16.73
CA ARG A 94 -7.83 -5.90 15.90
C ARG A 94 -9.16 -6.54 16.23
N THR A 95 -10.11 -5.70 16.62
CA THR A 95 -11.52 -6.05 16.55
C THR A 95 -11.94 -6.11 15.09
N GLN A 96 -12.03 -7.30 14.52
CA GLN A 96 -12.62 -7.50 13.21
C GLN A 96 -14.14 -7.48 13.40
N LEU A 97 -14.78 -6.41 12.95
CA LEU A 97 -16.22 -6.39 12.76
C LEU A 97 -16.50 -7.12 11.46
N ASP A 98 -17.06 -8.32 11.57
CA ASP A 98 -17.56 -9.08 10.43
C ASP A 98 -18.84 -8.39 9.94
N ILE A 99 -18.66 -7.44 9.04
CA ILE A 99 -19.78 -6.77 8.37
C ILE A 99 -20.05 -7.58 7.11
N ASN A 100 -21.26 -8.03 6.94
CA ASN A 100 -21.73 -8.68 5.72
C ASN A 100 -21.69 -7.66 4.55
N SER A 101 -20.52 -7.50 3.94
CA SER A 101 -20.24 -6.53 2.88
C SER A 101 -20.04 -7.26 1.55
N ALA A 102 -20.69 -6.78 0.50
CA ALA A 102 -20.47 -7.28 -0.86
C ALA A 102 -19.06 -6.94 -1.39
N TYR A 103 -18.33 -6.06 -0.71
CA TYR A 103 -17.00 -5.60 -1.13
C TYR A 103 -15.96 -5.88 -0.06
N ALA A 104 -14.75 -6.22 -0.49
CA ALA A 104 -13.59 -6.35 0.37
C ALA A 104 -13.37 -5.09 1.20
N LEU A 105 -12.96 -5.25 2.46
CA LEU A 105 -12.72 -4.17 3.40
C LEU A 105 -11.23 -3.82 3.43
N GLN A 106 -10.94 -2.53 3.51
CA GLN A 106 -9.58 -2.03 3.66
C GLN A 106 -9.25 -1.83 5.15
N TYR A 107 -8.16 -2.43 5.59
CA TYR A 107 -7.66 -2.32 6.97
C TYR A 107 -6.41 -1.43 7.03
N PRO A 108 -6.21 -0.62 8.09
CA PRO A 108 -4.99 0.13 8.28
C PRO A 108 -3.78 -0.80 8.46
N GLU A 109 -2.61 -0.36 7.99
CA GLU A 109 -1.36 -1.08 8.21
C GLU A 109 -0.85 -0.81 9.63
N LEU A 110 -0.53 -1.86 10.38
CA LEU A 110 0.00 -1.78 11.74
C LEU A 110 1.40 -2.39 11.86
N ARG A 111 1.83 -3.20 10.87
CA ARG A 111 3.11 -3.88 10.89
C ARG A 111 4.26 -2.89 10.72
N PRO A 112 5.21 -2.81 11.66
CA PRO A 112 6.26 -1.76 11.69
C PRO A 112 7.07 -1.68 10.40
N PHE A 113 7.46 -2.83 9.84
CA PHE A 113 8.19 -2.88 8.57
C PHE A 113 7.45 -2.17 7.44
N PHE A 114 6.13 -2.28 7.35
CA PHE A 114 5.34 -1.67 6.29
C PHE A 114 4.90 -0.22 6.60
N ASN A 115 5.22 0.34 7.76
CA ASN A 115 4.83 1.72 8.09
C ASN A 115 5.85 2.77 7.62
N LYS A 116 7.15 2.51 7.78
CA LYS A 116 8.20 3.48 7.45
C LYS A 116 8.32 3.70 5.94
N GLY A 117 8.22 4.94 5.49
CA GLY A 117 8.35 5.35 4.09
C GLY A 117 7.16 5.03 3.19
N MET A 118 6.08 4.45 3.73
CA MET A 118 4.91 4.06 2.93
C MET A 118 4.05 5.23 2.45
N ASP A 119 4.28 6.43 2.97
CA ASP A 119 3.74 7.67 2.41
C ASP A 119 4.15 7.87 0.94
N LEU A 120 5.31 7.34 0.54
CA LEU A 120 5.74 7.34 -0.85
C LEU A 120 4.92 6.40 -1.76
N LEU A 121 4.22 5.39 -1.22
CA LEU A 121 3.39 4.44 -1.98
C LEU A 121 1.89 4.69 -1.80
N LYS A 122 1.49 5.90 -1.42
CA LYS A 122 0.08 6.31 -1.38
C LYS A 122 -0.38 6.82 -2.73
N PHE A 123 -1.37 6.14 -3.30
CA PHE A 123 -1.97 6.44 -4.60
C PHE A 123 -3.47 6.66 -4.48
N MET A 124 -4.05 7.43 -5.40
CA MET A 124 -5.48 7.73 -5.42
C MET A 124 -6.34 6.52 -5.81
N ASP A 125 -5.81 5.69 -6.71
CA ASP A 125 -6.54 4.55 -7.28
C ASP A 125 -6.05 3.19 -6.78
N GLY A 126 -5.50 3.18 -5.53
CA GLY A 126 -5.20 1.94 -4.81
C GLY A 126 -4.13 1.06 -5.49
N ALA A 127 -3.17 1.67 -6.19
CA ALA A 127 -2.10 0.95 -6.90
C ALA A 127 -1.17 0.14 -5.99
N PHE A 128 -1.09 0.49 -4.72
CA PHE A 128 -0.35 -0.24 -3.70
C PHE A 128 -1.14 -0.31 -2.39
N TYR A 129 -1.11 -1.49 -1.76
CA TYR A 129 -1.67 -1.75 -0.44
C TYR A 129 -0.84 -2.83 0.25
N SER A 130 -0.12 -2.45 1.30
CA SER A 130 0.85 -3.33 1.97
C SER A 130 0.27 -4.64 2.50
N ARG A 131 -1.02 -4.65 2.87
CA ARG A 131 -1.68 -5.85 3.39
C ARG A 131 -2.02 -6.91 2.32
N THR A 132 -1.79 -6.62 1.04
CA THR A 132 -1.76 -7.67 0.01
C THR A 132 -0.52 -8.55 0.11
N ILE A 133 0.52 -8.09 0.83
CA ILE A 133 1.68 -8.90 1.23
C ILE A 133 1.32 -9.45 2.62
N ASN A 134 0.80 -10.68 2.65
CA ASN A 134 0.15 -11.21 3.84
C ASN A 134 1.14 -11.90 4.78
N SER A 135 1.86 -12.90 4.29
CA SER A 135 2.79 -13.73 5.08
C SER A 135 4.17 -13.78 4.42
N PRO A 136 4.92 -12.68 4.45
CA PRO A 136 6.21 -12.64 3.77
C PRO A 136 7.27 -13.45 4.52
N SER A 137 7.92 -14.39 3.83
CA SER A 137 9.10 -15.07 4.39
C SER A 137 10.34 -14.17 4.39
N ILE A 138 10.48 -13.32 3.36
CA ILE A 138 11.55 -12.33 3.25
C ILE A 138 10.96 -11.07 2.64
N SER A 139 11.31 -9.94 3.23
CA SER A 139 11.02 -8.63 2.63
C SER A 139 12.20 -7.70 2.78
N SER A 140 12.47 -6.90 1.76
CA SER A 140 13.47 -5.85 1.82
C SER A 140 12.90 -4.54 1.29
N LYS A 141 13.39 -3.43 1.85
CA LYS A 141 12.94 -2.10 1.49
C LYS A 141 14.08 -1.11 1.55
N ILE A 142 14.25 -0.34 0.50
CA ILE A 142 15.16 0.79 0.42
C ILE A 142 14.31 2.05 0.35
N ILE A 143 14.58 3.00 1.24
CA ILE A 143 13.90 4.29 1.28
C ILE A 143 14.96 5.37 1.17
N ASN A 144 14.73 6.36 0.33
CA ASN A 144 15.48 7.62 0.30
C ASN A 144 14.50 8.78 0.25
N GLN A 145 14.52 9.63 1.28
CA GLN A 145 13.70 10.83 1.38
C GLN A 145 14.61 12.05 1.57
N GLY A 146 15.09 12.57 0.43
CA GLY A 146 15.86 13.80 0.38
C GLY A 146 14.98 15.05 0.21
N GLU A 147 15.60 16.23 0.28
CA GLU A 147 14.89 17.51 0.16
C GLU A 147 14.17 17.69 -1.18
N SER A 148 14.73 17.18 -2.27
CA SER A 148 14.22 17.37 -3.63
C SER A 148 13.74 16.09 -4.31
N SER A 149 13.86 14.93 -3.67
CA SER A 149 13.43 13.67 -4.25
C SER A 149 13.08 12.63 -3.17
N GLY A 150 12.13 11.77 -3.48
CA GLY A 150 11.79 10.60 -2.69
C GLY A 150 11.87 9.34 -3.56
N THR A 151 12.44 8.28 -3.02
CA THR A 151 12.52 6.98 -3.70
C THR A 151 12.21 5.88 -2.70
N ILE A 152 11.39 4.93 -3.11
CA ILE A 152 11.17 3.70 -2.36
C ILE A 152 11.24 2.51 -3.33
N MET A 153 11.89 1.46 -2.88
CA MET A 153 11.86 0.15 -3.52
C MET A 153 11.56 -0.88 -2.43
N LEU A 154 10.56 -1.70 -2.67
CA LEU A 154 10.14 -2.79 -1.78
C LEU A 154 10.09 -4.07 -2.58
N THR A 155 10.63 -5.14 -2.02
CA THR A 155 10.51 -6.50 -2.56
C THR A 155 10.10 -7.45 -1.45
N ALA A 156 9.30 -8.46 -1.78
CA ALA A 156 8.88 -9.49 -0.83
C ALA A 156 8.66 -10.83 -1.53
N ILE A 157 8.91 -11.91 -0.78
CA ILE A 157 8.44 -13.26 -1.10
C ILE A 157 7.30 -13.54 -0.12
N ASP A 158 6.08 -13.57 -0.64
CA ASP A 158 4.86 -13.74 0.13
C ASP A 158 4.38 -15.19 0.02
N GLN A 159 4.19 -15.87 1.14
CA GLN A 159 3.83 -17.28 1.17
C GLN A 159 2.34 -17.53 0.91
N THR A 160 1.51 -16.56 1.30
CA THR A 160 0.05 -16.61 1.12
C THR A 160 -0.42 -15.26 0.60
N SER A 161 -0.74 -15.21 -0.68
CA SER A 161 -1.11 -13.98 -1.38
C SER A 161 -2.62 -13.82 -1.43
N PRO A 162 -3.24 -12.85 -0.74
CA PRO A 162 -4.64 -12.59 -0.96
C PRO A 162 -4.85 -12.10 -2.40
N TYR A 163 -5.81 -12.70 -3.07
CA TYR A 163 -6.16 -12.39 -4.45
C TYR A 163 -7.49 -11.65 -4.49
N LEU A 164 -7.51 -10.46 -5.07
CA LEU A 164 -8.69 -9.59 -5.10
C LEU A 164 -9.07 -9.23 -6.53
N ILE A 165 -10.29 -9.59 -6.93
CA ILE A 165 -10.90 -9.08 -8.16
C ILE A 165 -12.01 -8.10 -7.78
N GLY A 166 -11.86 -6.84 -8.18
CA GLY A 166 -12.90 -5.84 -8.06
C GLY A 166 -13.94 -6.02 -9.16
N GLY A 167 -15.20 -6.15 -8.79
CA GLY A 167 -16.34 -6.15 -9.70
C GLY A 167 -17.12 -4.84 -9.64
N GLU A 168 -18.22 -4.76 -10.38
CA GLU A 168 -19.14 -3.62 -10.35
C GLU A 168 -20.03 -3.67 -9.09
N ASP A 169 -20.56 -4.83 -8.75
CA ASP A 169 -21.52 -5.03 -7.67
C ASP A 169 -20.94 -5.71 -6.43
N LYS A 170 -19.86 -6.47 -6.57
CA LYS A 170 -19.16 -7.13 -5.47
C LYS A 170 -17.68 -7.33 -5.76
N SER A 171 -16.92 -7.66 -4.73
CA SER A 171 -15.54 -8.13 -4.84
C SER A 171 -15.49 -9.65 -4.76
N TYR A 172 -14.47 -10.23 -5.39
CA TYR A 172 -14.13 -11.64 -5.25
C TYR A 172 -12.77 -11.73 -4.58
N VAL A 173 -12.68 -12.53 -3.55
CA VAL A 173 -11.46 -12.70 -2.76
C VAL A 173 -11.13 -14.17 -2.70
N GLY A 174 -9.86 -14.49 -2.88
CA GLY A 174 -9.33 -15.84 -2.74
C GLY A 174 -7.97 -15.82 -2.02
N ASP A 175 -7.61 -16.94 -1.46
CA ASP A 175 -6.30 -17.13 -0.83
C ASP A 175 -5.37 -17.79 -1.84
N GLY A 176 -4.37 -17.04 -2.27
CA GLY A 176 -3.37 -17.49 -3.23
C GLY A 176 -2.14 -18.10 -2.56
N ALA A 177 -1.33 -18.73 -3.41
CA ALA A 177 -0.06 -19.35 -3.01
C ALA A 177 1.09 -18.34 -2.99
N VAL A 178 2.32 -18.89 -3.00
CA VAL A 178 3.56 -18.10 -3.01
C VAL A 178 3.59 -17.12 -4.18
N SER A 179 4.04 -15.91 -3.90
CA SER A 179 4.27 -14.89 -4.92
C SER A 179 5.50 -14.03 -4.63
N TYR A 180 6.03 -13.42 -5.70
CA TYR A 180 7.12 -12.46 -5.66
C TYR A 180 6.55 -11.07 -5.92
N VAL A 181 6.73 -10.17 -4.96
CA VAL A 181 6.20 -8.80 -5.01
C VAL A 181 7.33 -7.81 -5.18
N ASN A 182 7.11 -6.82 -6.05
CA ASN A 182 7.98 -5.66 -6.18
C ASN A 182 7.14 -4.39 -6.26
N ALA A 183 7.56 -3.34 -5.56
CA ALA A 183 7.02 -2.01 -5.69
C ALA A 183 8.16 -1.00 -5.75
N PHE A 184 8.10 -0.10 -6.71
CA PHE A 184 9.08 0.96 -6.87
C PHE A 184 8.36 2.28 -7.14
N ARG A 185 8.83 3.34 -6.51
CA ARG A 185 8.45 4.71 -6.85
C ARG A 185 9.61 5.66 -6.72
N HIS A 186 9.73 6.56 -7.67
CA HIS A 186 10.58 7.74 -7.59
C HIS A 186 9.76 8.99 -7.82
N GLN A 187 9.95 10.00 -6.97
CA GLN A 187 9.33 11.32 -7.15
C GLN A 187 10.39 12.43 -7.06
N LYS A 188 10.19 13.47 -7.86
CA LYS A 188 10.98 14.70 -7.84
C LYS A 188 10.12 15.83 -7.30
N LEU A 189 10.66 16.58 -6.34
CA LEU A 189 10.06 17.77 -5.76
C LEU A 189 10.77 19.03 -6.26
N PHE A 190 9.99 20.06 -6.52
CA PHE A 190 10.49 21.36 -6.99
C PHE A 190 10.13 22.44 -5.96
N ASN A 191 10.91 23.52 -5.92
CA ASN A 191 10.77 24.59 -4.92
C ASN A 191 9.39 25.27 -4.91
N SER A 192 8.64 25.18 -6.01
CA SER A 192 7.27 25.70 -6.13
C SER A 192 6.21 24.85 -5.40
N GLY A 193 6.59 23.73 -4.79
CA GLY A 193 5.64 22.72 -4.30
C GLY A 193 5.10 21.82 -5.40
N THR A 194 5.62 21.95 -6.62
CA THR A 194 5.34 21.03 -7.73
C THR A 194 6.09 19.72 -7.52
N LYS A 195 5.45 18.59 -7.83
CA LYS A 195 6.08 17.28 -7.79
C LYS A 195 5.62 16.40 -8.94
N PHE A 196 6.51 15.54 -9.42
CA PHE A 196 6.22 14.50 -10.39
C PHE A 196 6.78 13.17 -9.90
N GLY A 197 6.05 12.10 -10.12
CA GLY A 197 6.42 10.75 -9.76
C GLY A 197 6.18 9.75 -10.87
N ALA A 198 6.95 8.68 -10.83
CA ALA A 198 6.71 7.47 -11.61
C ALA A 198 6.83 6.26 -10.71
N PHE A 199 6.00 5.25 -10.96
CA PHE A 199 5.95 4.07 -10.10
C PHE A 199 5.59 2.82 -10.88
N THR A 200 5.93 1.68 -10.30
CA THR A 200 5.49 0.37 -10.76
C THR A 200 5.24 -0.55 -9.58
N THR A 201 4.25 -1.42 -9.71
CA THR A 201 4.03 -2.54 -8.79
C THR A 201 3.87 -3.83 -9.60
N ASN A 202 4.51 -4.89 -9.13
CA ASN A 202 4.54 -6.16 -9.84
C ASN A 202 4.31 -7.29 -8.85
N ARG A 203 3.52 -8.28 -9.25
CA ARG A 203 3.37 -9.55 -8.56
C ARG A 203 3.49 -10.69 -9.55
N PHE A 204 4.28 -11.69 -9.21
CA PHE A 204 4.46 -12.90 -9.98
C PHE A 204 4.07 -14.07 -9.09
N TYR A 205 3.11 -14.88 -9.53
CA TYR A 205 2.61 -16.01 -8.78
C TYR A 205 3.39 -17.29 -9.12
N GLU A 206 3.70 -18.08 -8.10
CA GLU A 206 4.21 -19.43 -8.32
C GLU A 206 3.17 -20.25 -9.08
N GLY A 207 3.61 -21.04 -10.06
CA GLY A 207 2.69 -21.76 -10.95
C GLY A 207 2.15 -20.95 -12.13
N GLY A 208 2.61 -19.69 -12.29
CA GLY A 208 2.29 -18.81 -13.42
C GLY A 208 1.28 -17.73 -13.05
N GLY A 209 1.08 -16.80 -13.97
CA GLY A 209 0.30 -15.59 -13.70
C GLY A 209 1.17 -14.41 -13.24
N TYR A 210 0.71 -13.21 -13.54
CA TYR A 210 1.37 -11.98 -13.11
C TYR A 210 0.42 -10.79 -13.14
N GLY A 211 0.66 -9.82 -12.28
CA GLY A 211 0.10 -8.48 -12.34
C GLY A 211 1.21 -7.45 -12.42
N ASN A 212 1.27 -6.71 -13.53
CA ASN A 212 2.21 -5.61 -13.73
C ASN A 212 1.44 -4.31 -13.86
N LEU A 213 1.83 -3.31 -13.10
CA LEU A 213 1.20 -2.00 -13.08
C LEU A 213 2.28 -0.93 -13.18
N PHE A 214 2.03 0.06 -14.03
CA PHE A 214 2.88 1.23 -14.25
C PHE A 214 2.05 2.49 -14.12
N GLY A 215 2.60 3.50 -13.48
CA GLY A 215 1.91 4.77 -13.32
C GLY A 215 2.83 5.96 -13.26
N ILE A 216 2.25 7.11 -13.54
CA ILE A 216 2.83 8.42 -13.32
C ILE A 216 1.85 9.27 -12.53
N ASP A 217 2.36 10.11 -11.66
CA ASP A 217 1.55 11.04 -10.88
C ASP A 217 2.22 12.41 -10.79
N GLY A 218 1.44 13.42 -10.50
CA GLY A 218 1.98 14.75 -10.31
C GLY A 218 1.03 15.70 -9.57
N LEU A 219 1.66 16.70 -8.99
CA LEU A 219 1.03 17.88 -8.44
C LEU A 219 1.77 19.09 -8.98
N ILE A 220 1.09 19.92 -9.75
CA ILE A 220 1.60 21.19 -10.28
C ILE A 220 0.97 22.32 -9.49
N THR A 221 1.79 23.16 -8.88
CA THR A 221 1.35 24.34 -8.12
C THR A 221 1.78 25.62 -8.87
N ILE A 222 0.80 26.44 -9.23
CA ILE A 222 1.01 27.71 -9.95
C ILE A 222 0.56 28.86 -9.04
N ASN A 223 1.46 29.78 -8.74
CA ASN A 223 1.19 31.00 -7.95
C ASN A 223 0.50 30.73 -6.59
N LYS A 224 0.71 29.52 -5.99
CA LYS A 224 0.07 29.07 -4.75
C LYS A 224 -1.46 29.01 -4.76
N ILE A 225 -2.09 29.46 -5.83
CA ILE A 225 -3.54 29.56 -6.01
C ILE A 225 -4.09 28.38 -6.79
N TRP A 226 -3.41 28.00 -7.86
CA TRP A 226 -3.84 26.95 -8.76
C TRP A 226 -3.08 25.66 -8.51
N ARG A 227 -3.81 24.55 -8.47
CA ARG A 227 -3.24 23.21 -8.33
C ARG A 227 -3.83 22.28 -9.38
N ILE A 228 -2.95 21.54 -10.04
CA ILE A 228 -3.31 20.44 -10.93
C ILE A 228 -2.72 19.18 -10.32
N GLN A 229 -3.56 18.22 -10.01
CA GLN A 229 -3.15 16.90 -9.53
C GLN A 229 -3.60 15.84 -10.52
N PHE A 230 -2.73 14.91 -10.85
CA PHE A 230 -3.08 13.82 -11.73
C PHE A 230 -2.39 12.51 -11.31
N GLU A 231 -3.03 11.42 -11.67
CA GLU A 231 -2.47 10.06 -11.58
C GLU A 231 -2.98 9.27 -12.78
N LEU A 232 -2.07 8.68 -13.54
CA LEU A 232 -2.36 7.88 -14.72
C LEU A 232 -1.72 6.51 -14.53
N ILE A 233 -2.55 5.47 -14.56
CA ILE A 233 -2.12 4.10 -14.29
C ILE A 233 -2.56 3.19 -15.41
N LYS A 234 -1.68 2.24 -15.78
CA LYS A 234 -1.95 1.16 -16.71
C LYS A 234 -1.49 -0.16 -16.10
N ASN A 235 -2.35 -1.18 -16.19
CA ASN A 235 -2.00 -2.53 -15.79
C ASN A 235 -2.01 -3.50 -16.97
N PHE A 236 -1.21 -4.56 -16.81
CA PHE A 236 -1.13 -5.72 -17.70
C PHE A 236 -1.07 -6.96 -16.82
N ASN A 237 -2.11 -7.79 -16.87
CA ASN A 237 -2.25 -8.95 -16.02
C ASN A 237 -2.44 -10.21 -16.84
N LYS A 238 -1.93 -11.31 -16.33
CA LYS A 238 -2.27 -12.66 -16.70
C LYS A 238 -2.64 -13.42 -15.43
N GLU A 239 -3.79 -14.04 -15.41
CA GLU A 239 -4.24 -14.82 -14.27
C GLU A 239 -3.41 -16.09 -14.11
N PRO A 240 -3.16 -16.55 -12.87
CA PRO A 240 -2.73 -17.91 -12.62
C PRO A 240 -3.88 -18.88 -13.02
N ILE A 241 -3.56 -20.14 -13.25
CA ILE A 241 -4.58 -21.20 -13.43
C ILE A 241 -4.72 -21.89 -12.09
N GLN A 242 -5.73 -21.51 -11.31
CA GLN A 242 -5.90 -21.90 -9.92
C GLN A 242 -7.37 -21.83 -9.48
N ASP A 243 -7.73 -22.60 -8.45
CA ASP A 243 -9.07 -22.65 -7.89
C ASP A 243 -9.27 -21.74 -6.65
N TRP A 244 -8.58 -20.60 -6.62
CA TRP A 244 -8.64 -19.68 -5.48
C TRP A 244 -9.96 -18.91 -5.36
N ILE A 245 -10.72 -18.81 -6.44
CA ILE A 245 -12.01 -18.15 -6.48
C ILE A 245 -13.06 -19.13 -7.01
N ASP A 246 -14.02 -19.43 -6.17
CA ASP A 246 -15.18 -20.25 -6.52
C ASP A 246 -16.35 -19.36 -6.92
N SER A 247 -16.43 -19.02 -8.19
CA SER A 247 -17.54 -18.24 -8.76
C SER A 247 -17.63 -18.45 -10.28
N ASP A 248 -18.84 -18.62 -10.78
CA ASP A 248 -19.18 -18.71 -12.22
C ASP A 248 -19.53 -17.34 -12.82
N ASP A 249 -19.38 -16.25 -12.09
CA ASP A 249 -19.68 -14.92 -12.59
C ASP A 249 -18.76 -14.54 -13.74
N THR A 250 -19.27 -13.74 -14.65
CA THR A 250 -18.54 -13.25 -15.81
C THR A 250 -18.33 -11.76 -15.76
N PHE A 251 -17.24 -11.32 -16.32
CA PHE A 251 -16.83 -9.92 -16.35
C PHE A 251 -16.14 -9.62 -17.69
N LEU A 252 -16.59 -8.63 -18.45
CA LEU A 252 -16.07 -8.30 -19.79
C LEU A 252 -15.95 -9.51 -20.74
N ASN A 253 -16.91 -10.40 -20.77
CA ASN A 253 -16.86 -11.67 -21.51
C ASN A 253 -15.74 -12.61 -21.06
N LYS A 254 -15.22 -12.43 -19.86
CA LYS A 254 -14.24 -13.27 -19.17
C LYS A 254 -14.87 -13.84 -17.93
N THR A 255 -14.33 -14.97 -17.48
CA THR A 255 -14.77 -15.56 -16.22
C THR A 255 -14.09 -14.88 -15.02
N VAL A 256 -14.69 -14.97 -13.85
CA VAL A 256 -14.04 -14.61 -12.58
C VAL A 256 -13.11 -15.72 -12.10
N ARG A 257 -13.28 -16.95 -12.64
CA ARG A 257 -12.37 -18.06 -12.39
C ARG A 257 -10.98 -17.75 -12.94
N LEU A 258 -9.98 -18.22 -12.22
CA LEU A 258 -8.59 -18.01 -12.60
C LEU A 258 -8.16 -19.07 -13.61
N ASP A 259 -8.40 -18.85 -14.88
CA ASP A 259 -8.15 -19.79 -15.97
C ASP A 259 -7.02 -19.38 -16.92
N GLY A 260 -6.20 -18.40 -16.50
CA GLY A 260 -5.03 -17.96 -17.27
C GLY A 260 -5.30 -16.84 -18.26
N GLU A 261 -6.44 -16.19 -18.20
CA GLU A 261 -6.81 -15.09 -19.09
C GLU A 261 -5.86 -13.90 -18.96
N LYS A 262 -5.68 -13.19 -20.07
CA LYS A 262 -4.91 -11.94 -20.12
C LYS A 262 -5.86 -10.76 -20.26
N PHE A 263 -5.58 -9.69 -19.54
CA PHE A 263 -6.34 -8.46 -19.63
C PHE A 263 -5.49 -7.25 -19.28
N SER A 264 -6.00 -6.07 -19.62
CA SER A 264 -5.38 -4.81 -19.25
C SER A 264 -6.45 -3.77 -18.98
N GLY A 265 -6.13 -2.82 -18.13
CA GLY A 265 -7.02 -1.73 -17.80
C GLY A 265 -6.22 -0.48 -17.44
N SER A 266 -6.93 0.55 -17.03
CA SER A 266 -6.34 1.81 -16.61
C SER A 266 -7.16 2.45 -15.50
N ALA A 267 -6.47 3.21 -14.64
CA ALA A 267 -7.09 4.14 -13.73
C ALA A 267 -6.55 5.54 -14.00
N THR A 268 -7.42 6.52 -13.92
CA THR A 268 -7.11 7.92 -14.20
C THR A 268 -7.72 8.79 -13.13
N TYR A 269 -6.90 9.60 -12.51
CA TYR A 269 -7.33 10.66 -11.61
C TYR A 269 -6.82 12.01 -12.13
N PHE A 270 -7.68 13.00 -12.16
CA PHE A 270 -7.33 14.37 -12.48
C PHE A 270 -8.13 15.31 -11.59
N ARG A 271 -7.45 16.26 -10.98
CA ARG A 271 -8.09 17.34 -10.23
C ARG A 271 -7.46 18.68 -10.57
N PHE A 272 -8.28 19.63 -10.91
CA PHE A 272 -7.93 21.02 -11.05
C PHE A 272 -8.60 21.83 -9.95
N SER A 273 -7.85 22.62 -9.21
CA SER A 273 -8.41 23.44 -8.14
C SER A 273 -7.82 24.84 -8.15
N ARG A 274 -8.67 25.79 -7.80
CA ARG A 274 -8.31 27.19 -7.56
C ARG A 274 -8.72 27.52 -6.13
N GLN A 275 -7.78 27.99 -5.33
CA GLN A 275 -8.00 28.35 -3.94
C GLN A 275 -7.59 29.79 -3.69
N THR A 276 -8.53 30.62 -3.27
CA THR A 276 -8.32 32.03 -2.93
C THR A 276 -8.99 32.33 -1.60
N GLU A 277 -8.77 33.55 -1.07
CA GLU A 277 -9.36 33.99 0.20
C GLU A 277 -10.90 33.89 0.24
N HIS A 278 -11.58 34.17 -0.88
CA HIS A 278 -13.05 34.22 -0.92
C HIS A 278 -13.68 33.10 -1.76
N TRP A 279 -12.90 32.39 -2.59
CA TRP A 279 -13.43 31.37 -3.51
C TRP A 279 -12.56 30.16 -3.56
N ASP A 280 -13.15 29.01 -3.30
CA ASP A 280 -12.56 27.70 -3.54
C ASP A 280 -13.37 26.96 -4.61
N THR A 281 -12.71 26.61 -5.69
CA THR A 281 -13.34 25.93 -6.83
C THR A 281 -12.48 24.74 -7.20
N SER A 282 -13.10 23.59 -7.35
CA SER A 282 -12.40 22.41 -7.84
C SER A 282 -13.25 21.64 -8.84
N PHE A 283 -12.57 21.10 -9.84
CA PHE A 283 -13.08 20.10 -10.76
C PHE A 283 -12.24 18.86 -10.61
N PHE A 284 -12.85 17.69 -10.60
CA PHE A 284 -12.10 16.45 -10.61
C PHE A 284 -12.75 15.42 -11.56
N TYR A 285 -11.92 14.58 -12.09
CA TYR A 285 -12.31 13.40 -12.84
C TYR A 285 -11.58 12.19 -12.25
N ARG A 286 -12.29 11.11 -12.05
CA ARG A 286 -11.72 9.81 -11.69
C ARG A 286 -12.39 8.74 -12.54
N GLY A 287 -11.59 7.91 -13.20
CA GLY A 287 -12.08 6.81 -14.04
C GLY A 287 -11.28 5.54 -13.80
N ILE A 288 -11.98 4.45 -13.59
CA ILE A 288 -11.41 3.11 -13.45
C ILE A 288 -12.09 2.23 -14.50
N THR A 289 -11.29 1.69 -15.43
CA THR A 289 -11.80 0.84 -16.50
C THR A 289 -12.12 -0.56 -15.96
N PRO A 290 -13.01 -1.31 -16.64
CA PRO A 290 -13.38 -2.66 -16.24
C PRO A 290 -12.19 -3.62 -16.06
N GLY A 291 -11.18 -3.56 -16.93
CA GLY A 291 -9.99 -4.42 -16.87
C GLY A 291 -8.90 -3.92 -15.89
N TYR A 292 -9.16 -2.89 -15.09
CA TYR A 292 -8.18 -2.41 -14.12
C TYR A 292 -8.11 -3.35 -12.92
N ARG A 293 -6.89 -3.83 -12.61
CA ARG A 293 -6.59 -4.61 -11.42
C ARG A 293 -5.16 -4.34 -10.96
N ALA A 294 -5.02 -4.08 -9.67
CA ALA A 294 -3.74 -3.88 -9.01
C ALA A 294 -3.48 -5.05 -8.05
N ASP A 295 -2.70 -6.05 -8.49
CA ASP A 295 -2.43 -7.28 -7.71
C ASP A 295 -1.62 -7.03 -6.43
N VAL A 296 -0.94 -5.89 -6.33
CA VAL A 296 -0.25 -5.41 -5.12
C VAL A 296 -1.00 -4.25 -4.47
N GLY A 297 -2.20 -3.96 -4.97
CA GLY A 297 -3.01 -2.83 -4.54
C GLY A 297 -4.35 -3.26 -3.95
N PHE A 298 -5.24 -2.27 -3.77
CA PHE A 298 -6.58 -2.51 -3.25
C PHE A 298 -7.61 -1.75 -4.08
N THR A 299 -8.27 -2.48 -4.98
CA THR A 299 -9.32 -1.95 -5.85
C THR A 299 -10.54 -2.87 -5.79
N PRO A 300 -11.38 -2.75 -4.74
CA PRO A 300 -12.52 -3.65 -4.53
C PRO A 300 -13.66 -3.40 -5.53
N LYS A 301 -13.62 -2.29 -6.26
CA LYS A 301 -14.64 -1.88 -7.23
C LYS A 301 -13.97 -1.35 -8.49
N ASN A 302 -14.48 -1.76 -9.66
CA ASN A 302 -14.01 -1.26 -10.94
C ASN A 302 -15.14 -0.70 -11.82
N ASN A 303 -14.86 -0.41 -13.10
CA ASN A 303 -15.78 0.17 -14.08
C ASN A 303 -16.54 1.40 -13.55
N ARG A 304 -15.83 2.38 -13.01
CA ARG A 304 -16.42 3.56 -12.37
C ARG A 304 -15.87 4.84 -12.95
N LYS A 305 -16.76 5.84 -13.03
CA LYS A 305 -16.41 7.20 -13.41
C LYS A 305 -17.09 8.17 -12.43
N TRP A 306 -16.34 9.19 -12.03
CA TRP A 306 -16.80 10.29 -11.20
C TRP A 306 -16.37 11.62 -11.84
N LEU A 307 -17.24 12.60 -11.73
CA LEU A 307 -17.03 13.96 -12.20
C LEU A 307 -17.28 14.94 -11.05
#